data_279f184f6db93e945f805fd5446e474f
#
_entry.id   279f184f6db93e945f805fd5446e474f
#
_cell.length_a   1.000
_cell.length_b   1.000
_cell.length_c   1.000
_cell.angle_alpha   90.00
_cell.angle_beta   90.00
_cell.angle_gamma   90.00
#
_symmetry.space_group_name_H-M   'P 1'
#
loop_
_entity.id
_entity.type
_entity.pdbx_description
1 polymer ?
#
loop_
_entity_poly.entity_id
_entity_poly.type
_entity_poly.pdbx_seq_one_letter_code
_entity_poly.pdbx_strand_id
1 'polypeptide(L)'
;MKQENSVQKKIIEEPTKDTEDNYKKLTHCPYCQAKVVKRGKRKKKYERVQLYYCKNCDKTFTSQITKNKTYPLRVIIDSLTFHNRLNSFEEISNIIKDKYGIAITSRTISSWINEYQKYSPFIRMREFASKKYSKRELIEESKLIHQQIYNFKYHRAKLDFILNEEFKHYKFKPLKEFLELAVAECPHQIFQNTTKRSSEFKNIFNLNEVKITPKNNTAVKIANFIMQAVANNKMRHEVLQDFMLSNDTVTIATEVPVLINSDDLKHYKHELNFDIPIVLNDEEYITGHIDIIQIRNGSVHIMDFKPSASKSKPIEQLTLYALALSRLTGLRLYHFKCAWFDDKNYYEFFPLHVVYKLKKRKRIPRDQIRLG
;
A
#
# COMPACT_ATOMS: atom_id res chain seq x y z
N MET A 1 20.29 -17.89 43.90
CA MET A 1 20.48 -16.85 42.89
C MET A 1 19.19 -16.75 42.07
N LYS A 2 18.39 -15.76 42.37
CA LYS A 2 17.15 -15.46 41.64
C LYS A 2 17.51 -14.47 40.55
N GLN A 3 17.38 -14.84 39.29
CA GLN A 3 17.45 -13.92 38.14
C GLN A 3 16.08 -13.29 37.95
N GLU A 4 15.99 -12.00 38.19
CA GLU A 4 14.83 -11.17 37.92
C GLU A 4 14.70 -10.93 36.43
N ASN A 5 13.61 -11.45 35.86
CA ASN A 5 13.18 -11.09 34.53
C ASN A 5 12.52 -9.70 34.58
N SER A 6 13.29 -8.68 34.24
CA SER A 6 12.77 -7.33 34.02
C SER A 6 12.04 -7.29 32.67
N VAL A 7 10.73 -7.48 32.71
CA VAL A 7 9.84 -7.13 31.60
C VAL A 7 9.86 -5.61 31.47
N GLN A 8 10.58 -5.09 30.49
CA GLN A 8 10.52 -3.69 30.13
C GLN A 8 9.07 -3.34 29.73
N LYS A 9 8.33 -2.72 30.65
CA LYS A 9 7.10 -1.99 30.31
C LYS A 9 7.47 -0.94 29.29
N LYS A 10 7.10 -1.13 28.02
CA LYS A 10 7.07 -0.05 27.02
C LYS A 10 6.13 1.01 27.55
N ILE A 11 6.69 2.10 28.03
CA ILE A 11 5.99 3.32 28.37
C ILE A 11 5.24 3.74 27.10
N ILE A 12 3.92 3.77 27.17
CA ILE A 12 3.08 4.42 26.17
C ILE A 12 3.43 5.90 26.30
N GLU A 13 4.22 6.42 25.37
CA GLU A 13 4.46 7.85 25.31
C GLU A 13 3.11 8.55 25.22
N GLU A 14 2.80 9.35 26.24
CA GLU A 14 1.68 10.29 26.15
C GLU A 14 1.89 11.13 24.89
N PRO A 15 0.84 11.37 24.10
CA PRO A 15 0.98 12.15 22.87
C PRO A 15 1.53 13.53 23.23
N THR A 16 2.76 13.82 22.84
CA THR A 16 3.36 15.14 22.97
C THR A 16 2.46 16.17 22.28
N LYS A 17 2.46 17.42 22.77
CA LYS A 17 1.58 18.51 22.28
C LYS A 17 1.60 18.69 20.74
N ASP A 18 2.64 18.24 20.06
CA ASP A 18 2.81 18.32 18.60
C ASP A 18 2.09 17.22 17.80
N THR A 19 1.63 16.13 18.43
CA THR A 19 0.95 15.03 17.77
C THR A 19 -0.56 15.24 17.60
N GLU A 20 -1.14 16.21 18.25
CA GLU A 20 -2.60 16.40 18.33
C GLU A 20 -3.24 17.03 17.08
N ASP A 21 -2.49 17.67 16.17
CA ASP A 21 -3.05 18.49 15.09
C ASP A 21 -3.11 17.80 13.70
N ASN A 22 -2.74 16.52 13.61
CA ASN A 22 -2.59 15.82 12.32
C ASN A 22 -3.80 14.97 11.84
N TYR A 23 -4.93 15.03 12.51
CA TYR A 23 -6.17 14.50 11.95
C TYR A 23 -6.58 15.29 10.71
N LYS A 24 -7.11 14.61 9.69
CA LYS A 24 -7.61 15.26 8.46
C LYS A 24 -8.50 16.45 8.84
N LYS A 25 -8.02 17.66 8.60
CA LYS A 25 -8.77 18.89 8.91
C LYS A 25 -9.98 18.96 7.99
N LEU A 26 -11.18 18.98 8.57
CA LEU A 26 -12.38 19.28 7.81
C LEU A 26 -12.37 20.78 7.45
N THR A 27 -12.43 21.06 6.17
CA THR A 27 -12.42 22.43 5.64
C THR A 27 -13.83 22.91 5.27
N HIS A 28 -14.73 21.98 5.01
CA HIS A 28 -16.10 22.27 4.58
C HIS A 28 -17.13 21.52 5.42
N CYS A 29 -18.27 22.13 5.58
CA CYS A 29 -19.41 21.59 6.32
C CYS A 29 -20.02 20.40 5.57
N PRO A 30 -20.27 19.25 6.21
CA PRO A 30 -20.90 18.10 5.56
C PRO A 30 -22.40 18.31 5.26
N TYR A 31 -23.00 19.39 5.75
CA TYR A 31 -24.42 19.67 5.59
C TYR A 31 -24.72 20.75 4.53
N CYS A 32 -23.87 21.79 4.43
CA CYS A 32 -24.12 22.91 3.52
C CYS A 32 -22.89 23.31 2.70
N GLN A 33 -21.80 22.55 2.76
CA GLN A 33 -20.54 22.75 2.02
C GLN A 33 -19.81 24.09 2.29
N ALA A 34 -20.30 24.95 3.18
CA ALA A 34 -19.61 26.17 3.56
C ALA A 34 -18.33 25.88 4.38
N LYS A 35 -17.38 26.81 4.37
CA LYS A 35 -16.16 26.71 5.19
C LYS A 35 -16.48 26.61 6.67
N VAL A 36 -15.72 25.78 7.38
CA VAL A 36 -15.90 25.57 8.83
C VAL A 36 -14.71 26.08 9.62
N VAL A 37 -14.98 26.39 10.90
CA VAL A 37 -13.97 26.77 11.88
C VAL A 37 -13.84 25.72 12.98
N LYS A 38 -12.65 25.61 13.57
CA LYS A 38 -12.43 24.78 14.75
C LYS A 38 -13.11 25.43 15.97
N ARG A 39 -13.83 24.63 16.80
CA ARG A 39 -14.51 25.11 18.02
C ARG A 39 -14.05 24.32 19.25
N GLY A 40 -12.73 24.17 19.41
CA GLY A 40 -12.18 23.39 20.53
C GLY A 40 -12.25 21.88 20.32
N LYS A 41 -12.04 21.10 21.40
CA LYS A 41 -12.01 19.64 21.39
C LYS A 41 -13.13 19.08 22.30
N ARG A 42 -13.83 18.05 21.82
CA ARG A 42 -14.82 17.31 22.61
C ARG A 42 -14.16 16.09 23.24
N LYS A 43 -14.24 15.93 24.56
CA LYS A 43 -13.83 14.73 25.29
C LYS A 43 -14.87 13.63 25.06
N LYS A 44 -14.46 12.48 24.52
CA LYS A 44 -15.19 11.21 24.52
C LYS A 44 -14.61 10.30 25.61
N LYS A 45 -15.17 9.10 25.77
CA LYS A 45 -14.70 8.16 26.80
C LYS A 45 -13.22 7.79 26.65
N TYR A 46 -12.74 7.56 25.41
CA TYR A 46 -11.40 7.05 25.12
C TYR A 46 -10.54 7.99 24.27
N GLU A 47 -11.07 9.12 23.78
CA GLU A 47 -10.33 10.04 22.92
C GLU A 47 -10.82 11.48 23.05
N ARG A 48 -9.99 12.44 22.64
CA ARG A 48 -10.41 13.84 22.43
C ARG A 48 -10.48 14.10 20.92
N VAL A 49 -11.64 14.55 20.44
CA VAL A 49 -11.88 14.78 19.00
C VAL A 49 -12.07 16.27 18.70
N GLN A 50 -11.56 16.72 17.55
CA GLN A 50 -11.74 18.09 17.09
C GLN A 50 -13.22 18.37 16.81
N LEU A 51 -13.74 19.42 17.41
CA LEU A 51 -15.08 19.93 17.17
C LEU A 51 -15.01 21.06 16.13
N TYR A 52 -15.90 21.02 15.16
CA TYR A 52 -16.04 22.01 14.10
C TYR A 52 -17.38 22.72 14.20
N TYR A 53 -17.40 23.97 13.79
CA TYR A 53 -18.60 24.80 13.73
C TYR A 53 -18.76 25.42 12.34
N CYS A 54 -19.96 25.36 11.80
CA CYS A 54 -20.32 25.99 10.54
C CYS A 54 -21.14 27.25 10.81
N LYS A 55 -20.57 28.41 10.47
CA LYS A 55 -21.26 29.71 10.62
C LYS A 55 -22.48 29.87 9.72
N ASN A 56 -22.53 29.13 8.59
CA ASN A 56 -23.60 29.25 7.60
C ASN A 56 -24.87 28.50 7.99
N CYS A 57 -24.76 27.29 8.59
CA CYS A 57 -25.92 26.49 8.98
C CYS A 57 -26.01 26.26 10.49
N ASP A 58 -25.21 26.98 11.27
CA ASP A 58 -25.16 26.99 12.73
C ASP A 58 -24.99 25.59 13.39
N LYS A 59 -24.38 24.64 12.64
CA LYS A 59 -24.20 23.27 13.13
C LYS A 59 -22.80 23.05 13.67
N THR A 60 -22.75 22.37 14.81
CA THR A 60 -21.52 21.89 15.43
C THR A 60 -21.39 20.37 15.21
N PHE A 61 -20.23 19.89 14.79
CA PHE A 61 -20.02 18.48 14.44
C PHE A 61 -18.56 18.05 14.61
N THR A 62 -18.36 16.74 14.64
CA THR A 62 -17.05 16.07 14.57
C THR A 62 -16.92 15.33 13.25
N SER A 63 -15.84 14.57 13.03
CA SER A 63 -15.73 13.69 11.85
C SER A 63 -16.96 12.79 11.73
N GLN A 64 -17.50 12.67 10.51
CA GLN A 64 -18.72 11.88 10.26
C GLN A 64 -18.50 10.37 10.43
N ILE A 65 -17.29 9.87 10.16
CA ILE A 65 -16.97 8.43 10.29
C ILE A 65 -17.03 8.00 11.76
N THR A 66 -16.62 8.88 12.68
CA THR A 66 -16.65 8.60 14.13
C THR A 66 -17.88 9.17 14.85
N LYS A 67 -18.88 9.64 14.07
CA LYS A 67 -20.14 10.14 14.63
C LYS A 67 -20.83 9.04 15.42
N ASN A 68 -21.24 9.35 16.65
CA ASN A 68 -21.90 8.44 17.59
C ASN A 68 -21.08 7.20 17.99
N LYS A 69 -19.76 7.19 17.75
CA LYS A 69 -18.87 6.10 18.18
C LYS A 69 -18.22 6.44 19.52
N THR A 70 -18.24 5.48 20.42
CA THR A 70 -17.60 5.58 21.75
C THR A 70 -16.10 5.28 21.64
N TYR A 71 -15.75 4.33 20.77
CA TYR A 71 -14.38 3.83 20.61
C TYR A 71 -13.62 4.60 19.52
N PRO A 72 -12.29 4.81 19.68
CA PRO A 72 -11.45 5.40 18.66
C PRO A 72 -11.47 4.59 17.35
N LEU A 73 -11.41 5.27 16.22
CA LEU A 73 -11.41 4.61 14.91
C LEU A 73 -10.22 3.65 14.75
N ARG A 74 -9.08 3.97 15.35
CA ARG A 74 -7.89 3.12 15.34
C ARG A 74 -8.17 1.74 15.96
N VAL A 75 -8.88 1.69 17.06
CA VAL A 75 -9.28 0.45 17.72
C VAL A 75 -10.18 -0.41 16.82
N ILE A 76 -11.11 0.24 16.11
CA ILE A 76 -11.98 -0.44 15.13
C ILE A 76 -11.14 -1.04 13.98
N ILE A 77 -10.24 -0.26 13.41
CA ILE A 77 -9.34 -0.67 12.32
C ILE A 77 -8.50 -1.88 12.73
N ASP A 78 -7.87 -1.82 13.89
CA ASP A 78 -7.05 -2.93 14.38
C ASP A 78 -7.91 -4.19 14.65
N SER A 79 -9.14 -4.03 15.16
CA SER A 79 -10.05 -5.15 15.37
C SER A 79 -10.42 -5.85 14.06
N LEU A 80 -10.68 -5.10 12.97
CA LEU A 80 -10.93 -5.65 11.64
C LEU A 80 -9.70 -6.42 11.13
N THR A 81 -8.52 -5.83 11.28
CA THR A 81 -7.24 -6.42 10.84
C THR A 81 -6.95 -7.71 11.59
N PHE A 82 -7.06 -7.74 12.92
CA PHE A 82 -6.84 -8.95 13.71
C PHE A 82 -7.87 -10.04 13.41
N HIS A 83 -9.13 -9.66 13.15
CA HIS A 83 -10.14 -10.64 12.75
C HIS A 83 -9.77 -11.32 11.43
N ASN A 84 -9.36 -10.55 10.42
CA ASN A 84 -8.94 -11.10 9.14
C ASN A 84 -7.61 -11.87 9.20
N ARG A 85 -6.81 -11.63 10.24
CA ARG A 85 -5.63 -12.44 10.60
C ARG A 85 -5.97 -13.68 11.43
N LEU A 86 -7.21 -14.14 11.35
CA LEU A 86 -7.73 -15.36 11.96
C LEU A 86 -7.77 -15.35 13.49
N ASN A 87 -7.69 -14.20 14.15
CA ASN A 87 -7.91 -14.14 15.60
C ASN A 87 -9.40 -14.32 15.94
N SER A 88 -9.67 -14.99 17.06
CA SER A 88 -11.00 -15.07 17.65
C SER A 88 -11.41 -13.72 18.27
N PHE A 89 -12.69 -13.53 18.53
CA PHE A 89 -13.15 -12.27 19.17
C PHE A 89 -12.59 -12.09 20.57
N GLU A 90 -12.34 -13.18 21.29
CA GLU A 90 -11.74 -13.13 22.62
C GLU A 90 -10.27 -12.71 22.55
N GLU A 91 -9.50 -13.30 21.62
CA GLU A 91 -8.12 -12.90 21.38
C GLU A 91 -8.02 -11.42 20.98
N ILE A 92 -8.90 -10.96 20.08
CA ILE A 92 -8.95 -9.55 19.67
C ILE A 92 -9.24 -8.65 20.88
N SER A 93 -10.20 -9.03 21.75
CA SER A 93 -10.49 -8.29 22.96
C SER A 93 -9.26 -8.14 23.86
N ASN A 94 -8.51 -9.24 24.06
CA ASN A 94 -7.30 -9.23 24.87
C ASN A 94 -6.19 -8.38 24.24
N ILE A 95 -5.92 -8.56 22.92
CA ILE A 95 -4.93 -7.75 22.19
C ILE A 95 -5.24 -6.24 22.30
N ILE A 96 -6.50 -5.86 22.11
CA ILE A 96 -6.92 -4.45 22.20
C ILE A 96 -6.80 -3.92 23.64
N LYS A 97 -7.13 -4.73 24.62
CA LYS A 97 -6.96 -4.37 26.04
C LYS A 97 -5.47 -4.14 26.35
N ASP A 98 -4.61 -5.03 25.93
CA ASP A 98 -3.16 -4.93 26.18
C ASP A 98 -2.54 -3.74 25.44
N LYS A 99 -2.96 -3.49 24.18
CA LYS A 99 -2.40 -2.43 23.34
C LYS A 99 -2.91 -1.03 23.69
N TYR A 100 -4.17 -0.89 24.07
CA TYR A 100 -4.85 0.41 24.25
C TYR A 100 -5.41 0.63 25.63
N GLY A 101 -5.40 -0.34 26.54
CA GLY A 101 -6.06 -0.27 27.83
C GLY A 101 -7.59 -0.23 27.73
N ILE A 102 -8.17 -0.63 26.60
CA ILE A 102 -9.61 -0.53 26.30
C ILE A 102 -10.24 -1.92 26.31
N ALA A 103 -11.16 -2.17 27.23
CA ALA A 103 -11.95 -3.39 27.25
C ALA A 103 -13.08 -3.32 26.21
N ILE A 104 -13.20 -4.36 25.38
CA ILE A 104 -14.20 -4.49 24.32
C ILE A 104 -14.84 -5.86 24.42
N THR A 105 -16.15 -5.95 24.17
CA THR A 105 -16.86 -7.23 24.14
C THR A 105 -16.82 -7.85 22.75
N SER A 106 -16.89 -9.18 22.67
CA SER A 106 -17.02 -9.94 21.41
C SER A 106 -18.20 -9.45 20.56
N ARG A 107 -19.32 -9.09 21.18
CA ARG A 107 -20.50 -8.53 20.50
C ARG A 107 -20.19 -7.20 19.81
N THR A 108 -19.40 -6.33 20.46
CA THR A 108 -18.97 -5.04 19.87
C THR A 108 -18.08 -5.26 18.67
N ILE A 109 -17.13 -6.20 18.75
CA ILE A 109 -16.24 -6.55 17.63
C ILE A 109 -17.06 -7.08 16.45
N SER A 110 -17.97 -8.02 16.68
CA SER A 110 -18.87 -8.56 15.65
C SER A 110 -19.70 -7.46 14.98
N SER A 111 -20.22 -6.50 15.75
CA SER A 111 -20.96 -5.36 15.22
C SER A 111 -20.09 -4.50 14.29
N TRP A 112 -18.82 -4.25 14.63
CA TRP A 112 -17.92 -3.49 13.77
C TRP A 112 -17.57 -4.22 12.48
N ILE A 113 -17.36 -5.53 12.55
CA ILE A 113 -17.08 -6.34 11.38
C ILE A 113 -18.21 -6.22 10.36
N ASN A 114 -19.46 -6.29 10.79
CA ASN A 114 -20.62 -6.12 9.92
C ASN A 114 -20.73 -4.69 9.38
N GLU A 115 -20.56 -3.68 10.25
CA GLU A 115 -20.69 -2.26 9.86
C GLU A 115 -19.61 -1.81 8.86
N TYR A 116 -18.37 -2.28 9.04
CA TYR A 116 -17.23 -1.84 8.23
C TYR A 116 -16.83 -2.85 7.14
N GLN A 117 -17.65 -3.85 6.86
CA GLN A 117 -17.39 -4.89 5.84
C GLN A 117 -17.00 -4.31 4.48
N LYS A 118 -17.56 -3.15 4.10
CA LYS A 118 -17.23 -2.47 2.84
C LYS A 118 -15.76 -2.07 2.70
N TYR A 119 -15.04 -1.90 3.81
CA TYR A 119 -13.61 -1.60 3.85
C TYR A 119 -12.75 -2.84 4.05
N SER A 120 -13.38 -3.98 4.39
CA SER A 120 -12.71 -5.22 4.76
C SER A 120 -13.33 -6.41 4.01
N PRO A 121 -13.33 -6.42 2.66
CA PRO A 121 -13.98 -7.46 1.87
C PRO A 121 -13.33 -8.85 2.02
N PHE A 122 -12.09 -8.96 2.50
CA PHE A 122 -11.42 -10.23 2.76
C PHE A 122 -12.18 -11.14 3.75
N ILE A 123 -13.06 -10.57 4.57
CA ILE A 123 -13.90 -11.34 5.48
C ILE A 123 -14.67 -12.46 4.78
N ARG A 124 -15.02 -12.30 3.49
CA ARG A 124 -15.71 -13.32 2.68
C ARG A 124 -14.82 -14.51 2.35
N MET A 125 -13.49 -14.32 2.37
CA MET A 125 -12.49 -15.34 2.10
C MET A 125 -11.93 -15.95 3.38
N ARG A 126 -12.24 -15.34 4.54
CA ARG A 126 -11.68 -15.72 5.84
C ARG A 126 -11.95 -17.19 6.20
N GLU A 127 -13.15 -17.68 5.93
CA GLU A 127 -13.50 -19.07 6.21
C GLU A 127 -12.66 -20.05 5.37
N PHE A 128 -12.49 -19.77 4.09
CA PHE A 128 -11.60 -20.54 3.21
C PHE A 128 -10.16 -20.49 3.71
N ALA A 129 -9.67 -19.31 4.03
CA ALA A 129 -8.31 -19.11 4.53
C ALA A 129 -8.07 -19.90 5.84
N SER A 130 -9.01 -19.88 6.77
CA SER A 130 -8.90 -20.57 8.07
C SER A 130 -8.91 -22.10 7.99
N LYS A 131 -9.44 -22.66 6.90
CA LYS A 131 -9.40 -24.11 6.65
C LYS A 131 -8.04 -24.58 6.13
N LYS A 132 -7.28 -23.69 5.49
CA LYS A 132 -6.02 -24.05 4.80
C LYS A 132 -4.78 -23.53 5.52
N TYR A 133 -4.90 -22.42 6.26
CA TYR A 133 -3.76 -21.73 6.87
C TYR A 133 -3.99 -21.50 8.36
N SER A 134 -2.94 -21.69 9.15
CA SER A 134 -2.89 -21.20 10.53
C SER A 134 -2.67 -19.69 10.53
N LYS A 135 -2.86 -19.03 11.69
CA LYS A 135 -2.60 -17.58 11.86
C LYS A 135 -1.19 -17.19 11.49
N ARG A 136 -0.20 -18.04 11.77
CA ARG A 136 1.22 -17.79 11.52
C ARG A 136 1.56 -17.91 10.03
N GLU A 137 0.89 -18.81 9.33
CA GLU A 137 1.14 -19.08 7.90
C GLU A 137 0.36 -18.17 6.97
N LEU A 138 -0.67 -17.47 7.47
CA LEU A 138 -1.55 -16.65 6.65
C LEU A 138 -0.80 -15.50 5.97
N ILE A 139 0.05 -14.81 6.73
CA ILE A 139 0.89 -13.70 6.28
C ILE A 139 2.30 -13.99 6.75
N GLU A 140 3.21 -14.10 5.80
CA GLU A 140 4.65 -14.19 6.08
C GLU A 140 5.22 -12.79 6.27
N GLU A 141 6.05 -12.62 7.31
CA GLU A 141 6.69 -11.36 7.66
C GLU A 141 8.19 -11.54 7.81
N SER A 142 8.98 -10.66 7.19
CA SER A 142 10.44 -10.63 7.32
C SER A 142 10.92 -9.21 7.53
N LYS A 143 11.81 -9.01 8.51
CA LYS A 143 12.49 -7.73 8.72
C LYS A 143 13.73 -7.67 7.86
N LEU A 144 13.77 -6.69 6.97
CA LEU A 144 14.90 -6.44 6.07
C LEU A 144 15.69 -5.25 6.60
N ILE A 145 17.00 -5.42 6.77
CA ILE A 145 17.93 -4.35 7.19
C ILE A 145 18.63 -3.85 5.92
N HIS A 146 17.97 -2.96 5.18
CA HIS A 146 18.42 -2.39 3.91
C HIS A 146 18.65 -0.89 4.05
N GLN A 147 19.76 -0.46 4.70
CA GLN A 147 20.06 0.89 5.18
C GLN A 147 19.02 1.42 6.20
N GLN A 148 17.78 1.04 6.06
CA GLN A 148 16.67 1.23 6.99
C GLN A 148 16.01 -0.11 7.26
N ILE A 149 15.13 -0.15 8.25
CA ILE A 149 14.35 -1.36 8.54
C ILE A 149 13.06 -1.32 7.73
N TYR A 150 12.87 -2.34 6.89
CA TYR A 150 11.65 -2.57 6.14
C TYR A 150 10.95 -3.83 6.65
N ASN A 151 9.63 -3.79 6.74
CA ASN A 151 8.80 -4.93 7.14
C ASN A 151 8.16 -5.55 5.89
N PHE A 152 8.92 -6.38 5.19
CA PHE A 152 8.41 -7.13 4.05
C PHE A 152 7.36 -8.13 4.50
N LYS A 153 6.20 -8.13 3.83
CA LYS A 153 5.10 -9.05 4.11
C LYS A 153 4.42 -9.50 2.83
N TYR A 154 4.00 -10.77 2.80
CA TYR A 154 3.10 -11.24 1.76
C TYR A 154 2.01 -12.17 2.30
N HIS A 155 0.84 -12.18 1.65
CA HIS A 155 -0.35 -12.88 2.12
C HIS A 155 -0.54 -14.19 1.35
N ARG A 156 -0.13 -15.32 1.91
CA ARG A 156 -0.14 -16.66 1.27
C ARG A 156 -1.53 -17.06 0.78
N ALA A 157 -2.55 -16.97 1.64
CA ALA A 157 -3.90 -17.37 1.26
C ALA A 157 -4.48 -16.55 0.09
N LYS A 158 -4.21 -15.25 0.00
CA LYS A 158 -4.64 -14.44 -1.14
C LYS A 158 -3.92 -14.82 -2.42
N LEU A 159 -2.61 -15.04 -2.36
CA LEU A 159 -1.82 -15.49 -3.50
C LEU A 159 -2.38 -16.80 -4.05
N ASP A 160 -2.58 -17.79 -3.20
CA ASP A 160 -3.12 -19.08 -3.61
C ASP A 160 -4.53 -18.97 -4.19
N PHE A 161 -5.39 -18.17 -3.55
CA PHE A 161 -6.74 -17.97 -4.04
C PHE A 161 -6.75 -17.28 -5.41
N ILE A 162 -6.05 -16.14 -5.53
CA ILE A 162 -6.02 -15.36 -6.78
C ILE A 162 -5.40 -16.14 -7.93
N LEU A 163 -4.34 -16.92 -7.66
CA LEU A 163 -3.64 -17.67 -8.71
C LEU A 163 -4.38 -18.92 -9.15
N ASN A 164 -5.09 -19.58 -8.25
CA ASN A 164 -5.76 -20.86 -8.55
C ASN A 164 -7.20 -20.67 -9.03
N GLU A 165 -7.94 -19.69 -8.50
CA GLU A 165 -9.35 -19.48 -8.81
C GLU A 165 -9.59 -18.66 -10.09
N GLU A 166 -8.67 -17.77 -10.44
CA GLU A 166 -8.79 -16.98 -11.65
C GLU A 166 -7.77 -17.43 -12.72
N PHE A 167 -8.22 -18.21 -13.70
CA PHE A 167 -7.39 -18.73 -14.79
C PHE A 167 -6.48 -17.68 -15.45
N LYS A 168 -6.97 -16.45 -15.60
CA LYS A 168 -6.18 -15.32 -16.15
C LYS A 168 -5.00 -14.89 -15.27
N HIS A 169 -4.98 -15.30 -13.99
CA HIS A 169 -3.92 -14.96 -13.05
C HIS A 169 -2.88 -16.07 -12.85
N TYR A 170 -3.13 -17.28 -13.37
CA TYR A 170 -2.19 -18.41 -13.25
C TYR A 170 -0.78 -18.07 -13.79
N LYS A 171 -0.69 -17.25 -14.82
CA LYS A 171 0.57 -16.75 -15.39
C LYS A 171 1.45 -15.97 -14.40
N PHE A 172 0.92 -15.52 -13.25
CA PHE A 172 1.66 -14.80 -12.22
C PHE A 172 2.23 -15.72 -11.13
N LYS A 173 2.23 -17.04 -11.35
CA LYS A 173 2.88 -17.99 -10.46
C LYS A 173 4.35 -17.65 -10.18
N PRO A 174 5.18 -17.20 -11.16
CA PRO A 174 6.54 -16.76 -10.88
C PRO A 174 6.66 -15.60 -9.88
N LEU A 175 5.64 -14.73 -9.80
CA LEU A 175 5.62 -13.69 -8.77
C LEU A 175 5.46 -14.29 -7.36
N LYS A 176 4.67 -15.36 -7.21
CA LYS A 176 4.56 -16.07 -5.93
C LYS A 176 5.90 -16.68 -5.55
N GLU A 177 6.56 -17.38 -6.49
CA GLU A 177 7.87 -18.02 -6.29
C GLU A 177 8.91 -16.99 -5.85
N PHE A 178 8.96 -15.82 -6.51
CA PHE A 178 9.83 -14.72 -6.10
C PHE A 178 9.50 -14.23 -4.68
N LEU A 179 8.22 -13.98 -4.33
CA LEU A 179 7.86 -13.49 -2.99
C LEU A 179 8.27 -14.47 -1.88
N GLU A 180 8.23 -15.77 -2.14
CA GLU A 180 8.68 -16.80 -1.21
C GLU A 180 10.22 -16.80 -1.04
N LEU A 181 10.97 -16.36 -2.04
CA LEU A 181 12.44 -16.32 -2.06
C LEU A 181 13.02 -14.90 -1.94
N ALA A 182 12.18 -13.86 -1.81
CA ALA A 182 12.60 -12.47 -1.92
C ALA A 182 13.73 -12.07 -0.95
N VAL A 183 13.77 -12.66 0.26
CA VAL A 183 14.84 -12.42 1.23
C VAL A 183 16.18 -12.97 0.75
N ALA A 184 16.17 -14.10 0.06
CA ALA A 184 17.39 -14.72 -0.49
C ALA A 184 17.85 -14.04 -1.79
N GLU A 185 16.91 -13.66 -2.65
CA GLU A 185 17.20 -13.00 -3.93
C GLU A 185 17.58 -11.52 -3.79
N CYS A 186 17.21 -10.90 -2.67
CA CYS A 186 17.52 -9.50 -2.34
C CYS A 186 18.34 -9.44 -1.03
N PRO A 187 19.59 -9.92 -1.00
CA PRO A 187 20.37 -10.04 0.23
C PRO A 187 20.81 -8.67 0.76
N HIS A 188 20.91 -8.56 2.09
CA HIS A 188 21.24 -7.32 2.81
C HIS A 188 22.51 -6.64 2.31
N GLN A 189 23.53 -7.43 1.94
CA GLN A 189 24.84 -6.93 1.51
C GLN A 189 24.72 -6.02 0.29
N ILE A 190 23.86 -6.37 -0.67
CA ILE A 190 23.62 -5.54 -1.85
C ILE A 190 23.00 -4.20 -1.46
N PHE A 191 22.05 -4.18 -0.53
CA PHE A 191 21.36 -2.96 -0.13
C PHE A 191 22.14 -2.04 0.79
N GLN A 192 23.25 -2.52 1.38
CA GLN A 192 24.11 -1.72 2.26
C GLN A 192 25.25 -1.02 1.55
N ASN A 193 25.75 -1.61 0.46
CA ASN A 193 26.93 -1.12 -0.28
C ASN A 193 26.50 -0.44 -1.58
N THR A 194 27.27 0.53 -2.06
CA THR A 194 27.27 1.18 -3.40
C THR A 194 25.97 1.15 -4.22
N THR A 195 24.82 1.28 -3.59
CA THR A 195 23.54 1.21 -4.28
C THR A 195 22.95 2.60 -4.52
N LYS A 196 22.40 2.79 -5.71
CA LYS A 196 21.56 3.96 -6.04
C LYS A 196 20.11 3.57 -5.74
N ARG A 197 19.40 4.40 -5.00
CA ARG A 197 17.96 4.14 -4.74
C ARG A 197 17.12 4.56 -5.95
N SER A 198 16.14 3.75 -6.31
CA SER A 198 15.20 4.07 -7.40
C SER A 198 14.52 5.45 -7.25
N SER A 199 14.34 5.93 -6.02
CA SER A 199 13.77 7.26 -5.72
C SER A 199 14.69 8.44 -6.01
N GLU A 200 16.00 8.22 -6.21
CA GLU A 200 16.99 9.24 -6.53
C GLU A 200 16.99 9.61 -8.01
N PHE A 201 16.50 8.71 -8.85
CA PHE A 201 16.42 8.93 -10.28
C PHE A 201 15.28 9.89 -10.62
N LYS A 202 15.61 11.00 -11.25
CA LYS A 202 14.66 12.04 -11.70
C LYS A 202 15.02 12.50 -13.10
N ASN A 203 14.00 12.77 -13.91
CA ASN A 203 14.15 13.30 -15.28
C ASN A 203 15.00 12.40 -16.20
N ILE A 204 15.00 11.07 -15.96
CA ILE A 204 15.77 10.11 -16.77
C ILE A 204 15.00 9.65 -17.99
N PHE A 205 13.66 9.60 -17.93
CA PHE A 205 12.82 9.16 -19.04
C PHE A 205 12.12 10.34 -19.71
N ASN A 206 11.89 10.23 -21.02
CA ASN A 206 11.03 11.15 -21.73
C ASN A 206 9.56 10.81 -21.48
N LEU A 207 8.91 11.58 -20.61
CA LEU A 207 7.54 11.32 -20.16
C LEU A 207 6.45 11.98 -21.02
N ASN A 208 6.79 12.68 -22.12
CA ASN A 208 5.84 13.47 -22.92
C ASN A 208 4.71 12.63 -23.54
N GLU A 209 4.96 11.35 -23.82
CA GLU A 209 3.98 10.44 -24.43
C GLU A 209 3.33 9.49 -23.40
N VAL A 210 3.71 9.57 -22.13
CA VAL A 210 3.20 8.68 -21.09
C VAL A 210 1.78 9.08 -20.70
N LYS A 211 0.82 8.21 -20.99
CA LYS A 211 -0.58 8.44 -20.64
C LYS A 211 -0.82 8.13 -19.17
N ILE A 212 -1.00 9.17 -18.36
CA ILE A 212 -1.43 9.07 -16.97
C ILE A 212 -2.96 9.10 -16.93
N THR A 213 -3.57 8.09 -16.32
CA THR A 213 -5.03 7.98 -16.24
C THR A 213 -5.49 8.13 -14.80
N PRO A 214 -6.25 9.19 -14.46
CA PRO A 214 -6.94 9.29 -13.17
C PRO A 214 -8.07 8.27 -13.11
N LYS A 215 -8.28 7.63 -11.96
CA LYS A 215 -9.34 6.63 -11.77
C LYS A 215 -9.96 6.68 -10.39
N ASN A 216 -11.19 6.21 -10.29
CA ASN A 216 -11.80 5.84 -9.02
C ASN A 216 -11.31 4.45 -8.60
N ASN A 217 -10.71 4.36 -7.42
CA ASN A 217 -10.15 3.11 -6.93
C ASN A 217 -10.51 2.87 -5.46
N THR A 218 -10.68 1.61 -5.09
CA THR A 218 -10.96 1.22 -3.70
C THR A 218 -9.81 1.59 -2.76
N ALA A 219 -8.56 1.61 -3.24
CA ALA A 219 -7.40 2.05 -2.46
C ALA A 219 -7.57 3.47 -1.90
N VAL A 220 -8.14 4.40 -2.70
CA VAL A 220 -8.45 5.77 -2.23
C VAL A 220 -9.48 5.76 -1.10
N LYS A 221 -10.52 4.91 -1.20
CA LYS A 221 -11.55 4.78 -0.15
C LYS A 221 -10.95 4.22 1.14
N ILE A 222 -10.08 3.22 1.02
CA ILE A 222 -9.36 2.64 2.16
C ILE A 222 -8.40 3.67 2.75
N ALA A 223 -7.59 4.36 1.94
CA ALA A 223 -6.70 5.41 2.41
C ALA A 223 -7.46 6.52 3.14
N ASN A 224 -8.59 6.97 2.58
CA ASN A 224 -9.45 7.97 3.23
C ASN A 224 -9.96 7.49 4.60
N PHE A 225 -10.35 6.22 4.70
CA PHE A 225 -10.80 5.62 5.97
C PHE A 225 -9.66 5.56 6.99
N ILE A 226 -8.48 5.07 6.59
CA ILE A 226 -7.30 4.93 7.47
C ILE A 226 -6.75 6.28 7.92
N MET A 227 -6.63 7.26 6.99
CA MET A 227 -6.07 8.58 7.31
C MET A 227 -6.87 9.35 8.37
N GLN A 228 -8.09 8.97 8.65
CA GLN A 228 -8.90 9.55 9.73
C GLN A 228 -8.58 8.95 11.12
N ALA A 229 -7.87 7.81 11.16
CA ALA A 229 -7.51 7.11 12.39
C ALA A 229 -6.04 7.31 12.79
N VAL A 230 -5.19 7.79 11.88
CA VAL A 230 -3.73 7.86 12.09
C VAL A 230 -3.28 9.32 12.05
N ALA A 231 -2.97 9.86 13.23
CA ALA A 231 -2.47 11.22 13.38
C ALA A 231 -1.01 11.37 12.88
N ASN A 232 -0.16 10.39 13.21
CA ASN A 232 1.27 10.43 12.90
C ASN A 232 1.53 10.11 11.42
N ASN A 233 2.16 11.04 10.69
CA ASN A 233 2.50 10.87 9.29
C ASN A 233 3.43 9.67 9.01
N LYS A 234 4.39 9.40 9.91
CA LYS A 234 5.33 8.27 9.77
C LYS A 234 4.64 6.92 9.83
N MET A 235 3.57 6.81 10.62
CA MET A 235 2.80 5.56 10.76
C MET A 235 1.76 5.34 9.65
N ARG A 236 1.48 6.36 8.83
CA ARG A 236 0.40 6.28 7.82
C ARG A 236 0.65 5.22 6.77
N HIS A 237 1.89 5.14 6.26
CA HIS A 237 2.28 4.13 5.27
C HIS A 237 2.08 2.73 5.85
N GLU A 238 2.70 2.44 6.98
CA GLU A 238 2.66 1.12 7.61
C GLU A 238 1.23 0.68 7.93
N VAL A 239 0.43 1.57 8.52
CA VAL A 239 -0.97 1.25 8.87
C VAL A 239 -1.82 1.01 7.64
N LEU A 240 -1.63 1.78 6.57
CA LEU A 240 -2.35 1.61 5.31
C LEU A 240 -1.96 0.29 4.63
N GLN A 241 -0.68 0.01 4.52
CA GLN A 241 -0.14 -1.22 3.94
C GLN A 241 -0.66 -2.45 4.70
N ASP A 242 -0.55 -2.43 6.04
CA ASP A 242 -0.99 -3.52 6.90
C ASP A 242 -2.51 -3.75 6.82
N PHE A 243 -3.28 -2.66 6.76
CA PHE A 243 -4.73 -2.75 6.57
C PHE A 243 -5.10 -3.30 5.19
N MET A 244 -4.50 -2.82 4.11
CA MET A 244 -4.76 -3.30 2.76
C MET A 244 -4.36 -4.78 2.63
N LEU A 245 -3.17 -5.14 3.12
CA LEU A 245 -2.69 -6.52 3.09
C LEU A 245 -3.65 -7.48 3.82
N SER A 246 -4.23 -7.08 4.94
CA SER A 246 -5.10 -7.95 5.73
C SER A 246 -6.57 -7.90 5.31
N ASN A 247 -7.05 -6.77 4.77
CA ASN A 247 -8.49 -6.52 4.68
C ASN A 247 -9.05 -6.44 3.26
N ASP A 248 -8.27 -6.06 2.24
CA ASP A 248 -8.75 -6.12 0.86
C ASP A 248 -8.58 -7.52 0.26
N THR A 249 -9.03 -7.72 -0.97
CA THR A 249 -8.97 -9.04 -1.64
C THR A 249 -7.90 -9.12 -2.72
N VAL A 250 -7.12 -8.06 -2.96
CA VAL A 250 -6.21 -7.97 -4.11
C VAL A 250 -4.77 -7.61 -3.74
N THR A 251 -4.54 -7.01 -2.55
CA THR A 251 -3.19 -6.70 -2.05
C THR A 251 -2.53 -7.98 -1.55
N ILE A 252 -1.43 -8.35 -2.21
CA ILE A 252 -0.74 -9.62 -1.95
C ILE A 252 0.56 -9.45 -1.19
N ALA A 253 1.24 -8.31 -1.34
CA ALA A 253 2.51 -8.06 -0.64
C ALA A 253 2.74 -6.56 -0.39
N THR A 254 3.58 -6.26 0.60
CA THR A 254 4.00 -4.90 0.98
C THR A 254 5.49 -4.87 1.29
N GLU A 255 6.13 -3.71 1.08
CA GLU A 255 7.57 -3.47 1.29
C GLU A 255 8.45 -4.52 0.59
N VAL A 256 8.10 -4.83 -0.67
CA VAL A 256 8.78 -5.88 -1.45
C VAL A 256 10.12 -5.37 -1.95
N PRO A 257 11.26 -6.00 -1.56
CA PRO A 257 12.56 -5.59 -2.01
C PRO A 257 12.74 -5.92 -3.50
N VAL A 258 13.40 -5.03 -4.23
CA VAL A 258 13.74 -5.22 -5.65
C VAL A 258 15.08 -4.61 -5.96
N LEU A 259 15.78 -5.16 -6.94
CA LEU A 259 17.07 -4.69 -7.42
C LEU A 259 17.22 -4.86 -8.94
N ILE A 260 18.06 -4.03 -9.54
CA ILE A 260 18.50 -4.12 -10.94
C ILE A 260 20.02 -3.96 -10.96
N ASN A 261 20.71 -4.78 -11.74
CA ASN A 261 22.15 -4.70 -11.98
C ASN A 261 22.48 -4.21 -13.41
N SER A 262 23.78 -4.13 -13.75
CA SER A 262 24.24 -3.70 -15.07
C SER A 262 23.79 -4.66 -16.18
N ASP A 263 23.77 -5.96 -15.94
CA ASP A 263 23.40 -6.97 -16.95
C ASP A 263 21.90 -6.94 -17.24
N ASP A 264 21.07 -6.65 -16.25
CA ASP A 264 19.64 -6.44 -16.46
C ASP A 264 19.39 -5.24 -17.38
N LEU A 265 20.12 -4.13 -17.18
CA LEU A 265 20.01 -2.96 -18.05
C LEU A 265 20.51 -3.24 -19.46
N LYS A 266 21.62 -3.98 -19.60
CA LYS A 266 22.12 -4.44 -20.90
C LYS A 266 21.08 -5.27 -21.63
N HIS A 267 20.45 -6.24 -20.93
CA HIS A 267 19.38 -7.08 -21.50
C HIS A 267 18.21 -6.22 -22.00
N TYR A 268 17.70 -5.31 -21.20
CA TYR A 268 16.60 -4.42 -21.62
C TYR A 268 16.95 -3.58 -22.84
N LYS A 269 18.16 -3.07 -22.90
CA LYS A 269 18.63 -2.22 -23.99
C LYS A 269 18.89 -3.02 -25.28
N HIS A 270 19.59 -4.14 -25.20
CA HIS A 270 20.05 -4.88 -26.37
C HIS A 270 19.04 -5.92 -26.87
N GLU A 271 18.39 -6.66 -25.96
CA GLU A 271 17.45 -7.73 -26.35
C GLU A 271 16.03 -7.18 -26.59
N LEU A 272 15.58 -6.23 -25.76
CA LEU A 272 14.22 -5.69 -25.82
C LEU A 272 14.13 -4.32 -26.48
N ASN A 273 15.27 -3.70 -26.82
CA ASN A 273 15.35 -2.37 -27.42
C ASN A 273 14.57 -1.30 -26.63
N PHE A 274 14.67 -1.37 -25.30
CA PHE A 274 14.08 -0.37 -24.41
C PHE A 274 14.98 0.86 -24.29
N ASP A 275 14.35 2.04 -24.28
CA ASP A 275 15.03 3.33 -24.06
C ASP A 275 15.23 3.56 -22.55
N ILE A 276 16.35 3.04 -22.02
CA ILE A 276 16.73 3.21 -20.62
C ILE A 276 18.08 3.93 -20.57
N PRO A 277 18.09 5.25 -20.32
CA PRO A 277 19.30 6.07 -20.34
C PRO A 277 20.08 5.99 -19.02
N ILE A 278 20.22 4.79 -18.47
CA ILE A 278 20.97 4.53 -17.24
C ILE A 278 22.14 3.63 -17.59
N VAL A 279 23.29 3.94 -17.00
CA VAL A 279 24.49 3.10 -17.07
C VAL A 279 24.92 2.80 -15.63
N LEU A 280 25.15 1.53 -15.36
CA LEU A 280 25.70 1.04 -14.09
C LEU A 280 27.03 0.34 -14.37
N ASN A 281 27.96 0.47 -13.43
CA ASN A 281 29.14 -0.38 -13.37
C ASN A 281 28.75 -1.78 -12.87
N ASP A 282 29.60 -2.77 -13.05
CA ASP A 282 29.28 -4.17 -12.73
C ASP A 282 29.01 -4.43 -11.24
N GLU A 283 29.52 -3.58 -10.35
CA GLU A 283 29.30 -3.65 -8.88
C GLU A 283 28.15 -2.75 -8.41
N GLU A 284 27.54 -1.96 -9.30
CA GLU A 284 26.45 -1.04 -8.94
C GLU A 284 25.09 -1.69 -9.12
N TYR A 285 24.19 -1.37 -8.20
CA TYR A 285 22.80 -1.81 -8.23
C TYR A 285 21.86 -0.63 -8.08
N ILE A 286 20.70 -0.69 -8.71
CA ILE A 286 19.56 0.15 -8.39
C ILE A 286 18.64 -0.65 -7.48
N THR A 287 18.40 -0.16 -6.29
CA THR A 287 17.61 -0.86 -5.27
C THR A 287 16.35 -0.09 -4.90
N GLY A 288 15.39 -0.81 -4.32
CA GLY A 288 14.21 -0.18 -3.76
C GLY A 288 13.27 -1.16 -3.07
N HIS A 289 12.20 -0.61 -2.51
CA HIS A 289 11.12 -1.37 -1.90
C HIS A 289 9.79 -0.91 -2.48
N ILE A 290 9.01 -1.86 -2.95
CA ILE A 290 7.67 -1.59 -3.51
C ILE A 290 6.70 -1.52 -2.33
N ASP A 291 6.05 -0.38 -2.13
CA ASP A 291 5.11 -0.18 -1.02
C ASP A 291 3.99 -1.22 -1.02
N ILE A 292 3.34 -1.45 -2.16
CA ILE A 292 2.16 -2.33 -2.27
C ILE A 292 2.15 -3.02 -3.63
N ILE A 293 1.96 -4.35 -3.62
CA ILE A 293 1.69 -5.14 -4.83
C ILE A 293 0.27 -5.70 -4.77
N GLN A 294 -0.47 -5.52 -5.87
CA GLN A 294 -1.80 -6.12 -6.07
C GLN A 294 -1.83 -6.97 -7.35
N ILE A 295 -2.60 -8.06 -7.32
CA ILE A 295 -3.00 -8.78 -8.54
C ILE A 295 -4.49 -8.55 -8.77
N ARG A 296 -4.84 -7.96 -9.90
CA ARG A 296 -6.23 -7.72 -10.28
C ARG A 296 -6.38 -7.47 -11.77
N ASN A 297 -7.53 -7.82 -12.32
CA ASN A 297 -7.87 -7.58 -13.73
C ASN A 297 -6.80 -8.10 -14.72
N GLY A 298 -6.16 -9.24 -14.42
CA GLY A 298 -5.15 -9.86 -15.28
C GLY A 298 -3.81 -9.13 -15.33
N SER A 299 -3.51 -8.25 -14.37
CA SER A 299 -2.26 -7.48 -14.27
C SER A 299 -1.74 -7.44 -12.84
N VAL A 300 -0.43 -7.29 -12.71
CA VAL A 300 0.26 -6.97 -11.46
C VAL A 300 0.31 -5.45 -11.33
N HIS A 301 -0.19 -4.91 -10.23
CA HIS A 301 -0.18 -3.48 -9.96
C HIS A 301 0.87 -3.16 -8.89
N ILE A 302 1.86 -2.34 -9.26
CA ILE A 302 2.87 -1.77 -8.38
C ILE A 302 2.35 -0.41 -7.92
N MET A 303 2.16 -0.24 -6.62
CA MET A 303 1.49 0.93 -6.08
C MET A 303 2.31 1.63 -5.00
N ASP A 304 2.26 2.95 -4.98
CA ASP A 304 2.98 3.82 -4.05
C ASP A 304 1.99 4.81 -3.41
N PHE A 305 2.00 4.91 -2.09
CA PHE A 305 1.18 5.88 -1.37
C PHE A 305 1.94 7.20 -1.19
N LYS A 306 1.41 8.27 -1.78
CA LYS A 306 1.96 9.63 -1.68
C LYS A 306 0.95 10.57 -1.03
N PRO A 307 1.26 11.21 0.12
CA PRO A 307 0.33 12.10 0.84
C PRO A 307 -0.24 13.26 0.03
N SER A 308 0.33 13.56 -1.14
CA SER A 308 -0.12 14.58 -2.08
C SER A 308 0.03 14.07 -3.50
N ALA A 309 -0.73 13.02 -3.86
CA ALA A 309 -0.62 12.33 -5.13
C ALA A 309 -0.80 13.25 -6.36
N SER A 310 -1.61 14.31 -6.25
CA SER A 310 -1.78 15.30 -7.33
C SER A 310 -0.53 16.13 -7.63
N LYS A 311 0.37 16.27 -6.65
CA LYS A 311 1.62 17.03 -6.78
C LYS A 311 2.83 16.13 -7.05
N SER A 312 2.72 14.84 -6.79
CA SER A 312 3.80 13.86 -6.95
C SER A 312 3.62 13.10 -8.26
N LYS A 313 4.70 12.83 -8.95
CA LYS A 313 4.71 12.00 -10.17
C LYS A 313 5.87 11.00 -10.09
N PRO A 314 5.77 9.92 -9.28
CA PRO A 314 6.85 8.95 -9.07
C PRO A 314 6.97 7.96 -10.25
N ILE A 315 6.90 8.47 -11.51
CA ILE A 315 6.85 7.63 -12.71
C ILE A 315 8.16 6.89 -12.89
N GLU A 316 9.29 7.58 -12.75
CA GLU A 316 10.62 6.98 -12.87
C GLU A 316 10.84 5.89 -11.83
N GLN A 317 10.60 6.21 -10.57
CA GLN A 317 10.73 5.26 -9.46
C GLN A 317 9.90 4.00 -9.68
N LEU A 318 8.62 4.17 -10.02
CA LEU A 318 7.71 3.05 -10.26
C LEU A 318 8.06 2.26 -11.52
N THR A 319 8.61 2.92 -12.55
CA THR A 319 9.10 2.23 -13.77
C THR A 319 10.31 1.36 -13.44
N LEU A 320 11.26 1.87 -12.66
CA LEU A 320 12.41 1.10 -12.20
C LEU A 320 11.98 -0.10 -11.34
N TYR A 321 10.99 0.07 -10.45
CA TYR A 321 10.42 -1.06 -9.72
C TYR A 321 9.80 -2.11 -10.64
N ALA A 322 9.07 -1.69 -11.67
CA ALA A 322 8.47 -2.62 -12.62
C ALA A 322 9.52 -3.37 -13.45
N LEU A 323 10.59 -2.69 -13.86
CA LEU A 323 11.72 -3.33 -14.54
C LEU A 323 12.40 -4.36 -13.61
N ALA A 324 12.73 -3.97 -12.39
CA ALA A 324 13.33 -4.86 -11.40
C ALA A 324 12.47 -6.11 -11.17
N LEU A 325 11.19 -5.93 -10.87
CA LEU A 325 10.28 -7.04 -10.60
C LEU A 325 10.05 -7.90 -11.84
N SER A 326 10.08 -7.32 -13.05
CA SER A 326 10.01 -8.04 -14.32
C SER A 326 11.22 -9.00 -14.49
N ARG A 327 12.43 -8.56 -14.15
CA ARG A 327 13.63 -9.40 -14.19
C ARG A 327 13.62 -10.50 -13.14
N LEU A 328 13.35 -10.13 -11.88
CA LEU A 328 13.32 -11.06 -10.75
C LEU A 328 12.25 -12.17 -10.91
N THR A 329 11.15 -11.86 -11.58
CA THR A 329 10.05 -12.81 -11.78
C THR A 329 10.03 -13.47 -13.18
N GLY A 330 10.79 -12.97 -14.15
CA GLY A 330 10.67 -13.37 -15.56
C GLY A 330 9.35 -12.94 -16.23
N LEU A 331 8.50 -12.19 -15.56
CA LEU A 331 7.25 -11.68 -16.13
C LEU A 331 7.51 -10.54 -17.09
N ARG A 332 6.83 -10.54 -18.23
CA ARG A 332 6.99 -9.48 -19.24
C ARG A 332 6.42 -8.15 -18.74
N LEU A 333 7.08 -7.03 -19.07
CA LEU A 333 6.75 -5.70 -18.58
C LEU A 333 5.30 -5.26 -18.89
N TYR A 334 4.68 -5.76 -19.95
CA TYR A 334 3.27 -5.45 -20.27
C TYR A 334 2.26 -6.04 -19.28
N HIS A 335 2.67 -6.97 -18.41
CA HIS A 335 1.82 -7.49 -17.33
C HIS A 335 1.70 -6.53 -16.14
N PHE A 336 2.54 -5.51 -16.10
CA PHE A 336 2.60 -4.57 -14.99
C PHE A 336 1.84 -3.29 -15.30
N LYS A 337 1.21 -2.76 -14.26
CA LYS A 337 0.70 -1.40 -14.17
C LYS A 337 1.29 -0.74 -12.95
N CYS A 338 1.66 0.52 -13.09
CA CYS A 338 2.14 1.33 -11.99
C CYS A 338 1.08 2.34 -11.58
N ALA A 339 0.96 2.59 -10.28
CA ALA A 339 0.00 3.55 -9.77
C ALA A 339 0.54 4.27 -8.54
N TRP A 340 0.06 5.50 -8.32
CA TRP A 340 0.25 6.20 -7.05
C TRP A 340 -1.05 6.85 -6.61
N PHE A 341 -1.22 6.99 -5.31
CA PHE A 341 -2.49 7.45 -4.77
C PHE A 341 -2.34 8.11 -3.41
N ASP A 342 -3.36 8.90 -3.06
CA ASP A 342 -3.59 9.41 -1.72
C ASP A 342 -5.02 9.11 -1.25
N ASP A 343 -5.52 9.83 -0.27
CA ASP A 343 -6.88 9.69 0.25
C ASP A 343 -7.96 10.36 -0.63
N LYS A 344 -7.57 10.92 -1.80
CA LYS A 344 -8.47 11.62 -2.72
C LYS A 344 -8.27 11.21 -4.18
N ASN A 345 -7.05 10.96 -4.58
CA ASN A 345 -6.66 10.80 -5.97
C ASN A 345 -5.98 9.45 -6.20
N TYR A 346 -6.18 8.89 -7.38
CA TYR A 346 -5.50 7.70 -7.88
C TYR A 346 -5.11 7.92 -9.32
N TYR A 347 -3.86 7.68 -9.65
CA TYR A 347 -3.28 7.78 -10.97
C TYR A 347 -2.61 6.48 -11.35
N GLU A 348 -2.77 6.05 -12.61
CA GLU A 348 -2.08 4.86 -13.12
C GLU A 348 -1.48 5.08 -14.51
N PHE A 349 -0.45 4.32 -14.81
CA PHE A 349 0.20 4.27 -16.12
C PHE A 349 0.77 2.88 -16.41
N PHE A 350 1.16 2.64 -17.65
CA PHE A 350 1.84 1.43 -18.05
C PHE A 350 3.35 1.68 -18.13
N PRO A 351 4.19 0.97 -17.35
CA PRO A 351 5.64 1.17 -17.36
C PRO A 351 6.27 0.87 -18.72
N LEU A 352 5.67 -0.04 -19.50
CA LEU A 352 6.12 -0.31 -20.86
C LEU A 352 6.10 0.93 -21.76
N HIS A 353 5.13 1.82 -21.59
CA HIS A 353 5.01 3.06 -22.38
C HIS A 353 6.07 4.12 -22.01
N VAL A 354 6.76 3.94 -20.90
CA VAL A 354 7.86 4.82 -20.49
C VAL A 354 9.15 4.45 -21.23
N VAL A 355 9.42 3.13 -21.34
CA VAL A 355 10.69 2.59 -21.86
C VAL A 355 10.63 2.16 -23.32
N TYR A 356 9.43 1.94 -23.86
CA TYR A 356 9.25 1.49 -25.25
C TYR A 356 8.37 2.45 -26.04
N LYS A 357 8.94 3.05 -27.07
CA LYS A 357 8.23 3.95 -27.99
C LYS A 357 7.88 3.20 -29.26
N LEU A 358 6.59 3.10 -29.55
CA LEU A 358 6.13 2.58 -30.83
C LEU A 358 6.65 3.48 -31.96
N LYS A 359 7.43 2.93 -32.88
CA LYS A 359 7.75 3.63 -34.12
C LYS A 359 6.45 3.96 -34.85
N LYS A 360 6.13 5.26 -34.97
CA LYS A 360 4.96 5.70 -35.74
C LYS A 360 5.12 5.14 -37.14
N ARG A 361 4.27 4.19 -37.58
CA ARG A 361 4.19 3.78 -38.98
C ARG A 361 3.91 5.04 -39.77
N LYS A 362 4.80 5.43 -40.68
CA LYS A 362 4.51 6.48 -41.68
C LYS A 362 3.23 6.00 -42.41
N ARG A 363 2.15 6.76 -42.26
CA ARG A 363 0.97 6.52 -43.09
C ARG A 363 1.43 6.69 -44.54
N ILE A 364 1.46 5.59 -45.30
CA ILE A 364 1.65 5.67 -46.76
C ILE A 364 0.39 6.41 -47.25
N PRO A 365 0.54 7.55 -47.94
CA PRO A 365 -0.60 8.25 -48.52
C PRO A 365 -1.39 7.27 -49.40
N ARG A 366 -2.73 7.29 -49.29
CA ARG A 366 -3.61 6.38 -50.07
C ARG A 366 -3.36 6.46 -51.58
N ASP A 367 -2.82 7.55 -52.06
CA ASP A 367 -2.53 7.79 -53.47
C ASP A 367 -1.34 7.04 -54.01
N GLN A 368 -0.54 6.34 -53.16
CA GLN A 368 0.58 5.49 -53.61
C GLN A 368 0.26 3.99 -53.61
N ILE A 369 -0.97 3.60 -53.26
CA ILE A 369 -1.42 2.20 -53.47
C ILE A 369 -2.07 2.16 -54.86
N ARG A 370 -1.31 2.35 -55.91
CA ARG A 370 -1.73 1.91 -57.23
C ARG A 370 -1.36 0.43 -57.37
N LEU A 371 -2.41 -0.35 -57.61
CA LEU A 371 -2.36 -1.75 -57.98
C LEU A 371 -1.37 -1.95 -59.13
N GLY A 372 -0.32 -2.74 -58.86
CA GLY A 372 0.45 -3.43 -59.89
C GLY A 372 -0.16 -4.79 -60.13
#